data_a2fa4322c9b01fc8d2dfc44365cf57eb
#
_entry.id   a2fa4322c9b01fc8d2dfc44365cf57eb
#
_cell.length_a   1.000
_cell.length_b   1.000
_cell.length_c   1.000
_cell.angle_alpha   90.00
_cell.angle_beta   90.00
_cell.angle_gamma   90.00
#
_symmetry.space_group_name_H-M   'P 1'
#
loop_
_entity.id
_entity.type
_entity.pdbx_description
1 polymer ?
#
loop_
_entity_poly.entity_id
_entity_poly.type
_entity_poly.pdbx_seq_one_letter_code
_entity_poly.pdbx_strand_id
1 'polypeptide(L)'
;MSKLIVNRIKNYLDKTFKGKIDLSDLNPKASEEDKQKNFLSRALAAYSLTIEAIADVETAALSITDGFDDNGIDAIYFDRSAKTLWLVQSKFIDNGTGGIDNGDIEKFSKGVKKLIDADFSRFNKKVNDRQDEILEALDDATVKIQILFAYTGKQLSTHNWDSINDLLEEQNDTEEVLYFTDFNIDKVYKGLETGVGVAPINEDITISNWGHIEEPFKSYYGQITGTDLGLLWEKYGRRLFTENIRNFLGSSTVNDEIIKTIKSEPDNFIYFNNGITILCDSIKKKLLGGSDKSIGAFTCNGISVVNGAQTLGSIGSLHTSNPDELGKVKVTVKFISLEDSPTGFGQRITVATNTQNKVEKKDFVSLDTEQARIKIELKLENIEYHYKRTNEKVIADENNFLLEEVGFSLASLFDNVDYSTMVKKESGKLWEDVTRQPYTDLFNQNTSANKIIKALKIYRYVSKKMDEMALLSDGRERSIYRYGNSFVSHIICQKINKGIWADSYPNIDDFYKNTLPTLAENYILQLKNAIEREYSDSMIVYVLRNYNKCRHLKTLMT
;
A
#
# COMPACT_ATOMS: atom_id res chain seq x y z
N MET A 1 35.00 -16.08 13.65
CA MET A 1 34.49 -15.21 12.57
C MET A 1 33.25 -14.43 13.03
N SER A 2 32.22 -15.05 13.61
CA SER A 2 30.98 -14.40 14.07
C SER A 2 31.22 -13.22 15.04
N LYS A 3 32.10 -13.38 16.03
CA LYS A 3 32.37 -12.32 17.04
C LYS A 3 32.98 -11.04 16.44
N LEU A 4 33.81 -11.17 15.38
CA LEU A 4 34.36 -10.02 14.67
C LEU A 4 33.26 -9.28 13.88
N ILE A 5 32.37 -10.03 13.26
CA ILE A 5 31.23 -9.48 12.52
C ILE A 5 30.29 -8.74 13.47
N VAL A 6 29.93 -9.35 14.61
CA VAL A 6 29.08 -8.71 15.64
C VAL A 6 29.71 -7.40 16.15
N ASN A 7 31.01 -7.37 16.39
CA ASN A 7 31.68 -6.13 16.82
C ASN A 7 31.62 -5.02 15.74
N ARG A 8 31.72 -5.37 14.46
CA ARG A 8 31.56 -4.41 13.37
C ARG A 8 30.14 -3.86 13.31
N ILE A 9 29.14 -4.75 13.43
CA ILE A 9 27.72 -4.36 13.50
C ILE A 9 27.51 -3.42 14.69
N LYS A 10 27.97 -3.79 15.88
CA LYS A 10 27.87 -2.96 17.09
C LYS A 10 28.43 -1.56 16.88
N ASN A 11 29.65 -1.45 16.36
CA ASN A 11 30.28 -0.16 16.11
C ASN A 11 29.52 0.69 15.09
N TYR A 12 28.93 0.06 14.09
CA TYR A 12 28.12 0.76 13.10
C TYR A 12 26.82 1.27 13.72
N LEU A 13 26.11 0.45 14.49
CA LEU A 13 24.88 0.82 15.18
C LEU A 13 25.12 1.99 16.16
N ASP A 14 26.20 1.90 16.95
CA ASP A 14 26.61 2.99 17.83
C ASP A 14 26.86 4.29 17.05
N LYS A 15 27.62 4.23 15.97
CA LYS A 15 27.95 5.41 15.17
C LYS A 15 26.70 6.05 14.53
N THR A 16 25.77 5.22 14.06
CA THR A 16 24.64 5.68 13.23
C THR A 16 23.46 6.13 14.07
N PHE A 17 23.15 5.42 15.16
CA PHE A 17 21.91 5.59 15.92
C PHE A 17 22.10 6.18 17.32
N LYS A 18 23.34 6.38 17.80
CA LYS A 18 23.60 6.98 19.11
C LYS A 18 23.00 8.38 19.18
N GLY A 19 22.19 8.62 20.19
CA GLY A 19 21.47 9.89 20.39
C GLY A 19 20.21 10.06 19.53
N LYS A 20 19.87 9.08 18.68
CA LYS A 20 18.63 9.06 17.88
C LYS A 20 17.59 8.10 18.44
N ILE A 21 18.03 6.99 19.05
CA ILE A 21 17.13 6.01 19.69
C ILE A 21 16.69 6.54 21.05
N ASP A 22 15.39 6.56 21.27
CA ASP A 22 14.81 6.90 22.58
C ASP A 22 15.06 5.78 23.59
N LEU A 23 15.69 6.13 24.70
CA LEU A 23 15.97 5.26 25.85
C LEU A 23 15.35 5.81 27.15
N SER A 24 14.51 6.83 27.05
CA SER A 24 13.94 7.54 28.20
C SER A 24 13.01 6.68 29.07
N ASP A 25 12.47 5.61 28.51
CA ASP A 25 11.62 4.64 29.18
C ASP A 25 12.40 3.57 29.99
N LEU A 26 13.71 3.49 29.81
CA LEU A 26 14.53 2.54 30.57
C LEU A 26 14.66 2.96 32.04
N ASN A 27 14.71 1.94 32.92
CA ASN A 27 14.93 2.21 34.32
C ASN A 27 16.22 3.04 34.53
N PRO A 28 16.15 4.24 35.15
CA PRO A 28 17.33 5.07 35.40
C PRO A 28 18.45 4.37 36.19
N LYS A 29 18.08 3.35 37.02
CA LYS A 29 18.99 2.54 37.82
C LYS A 29 19.51 1.29 37.07
N ALA A 30 19.11 1.06 35.84
CA ALA A 30 19.62 -0.06 35.03
C ALA A 30 21.17 0.09 34.84
N SER A 31 21.85 -1.03 34.77
CA SER A 31 23.30 -1.04 34.50
C SER A 31 23.59 -0.46 33.10
N GLU A 32 24.79 0.11 32.94
CA GLU A 32 25.20 0.61 31.60
C GLU A 32 25.23 -0.55 30.55
N GLU A 33 25.50 -1.77 31.01
CA GLU A 33 25.44 -2.97 30.16
C GLU A 33 24.02 -3.24 29.67
N ASP A 34 23.02 -3.17 30.56
CA ASP A 34 21.62 -3.36 30.21
C ASP A 34 21.12 -2.24 29.27
N LYS A 35 21.48 -0.99 29.55
CA LYS A 35 21.15 0.15 28.67
C LYS A 35 21.76 -0.02 27.28
N GLN A 36 23.01 -0.48 27.21
CA GLN A 36 23.70 -0.72 25.95
C GLN A 36 23.04 -1.88 25.18
N LYS A 37 22.63 -2.94 25.87
CA LYS A 37 21.93 -4.08 25.24
C LYS A 37 20.58 -3.67 24.66
N ASN A 38 19.78 -2.91 25.40
CA ASN A 38 18.52 -2.36 24.92
C ASN A 38 18.74 -1.43 23.70
N PHE A 39 19.73 -0.52 23.82
CA PHE A 39 20.10 0.33 22.69
C PHE A 39 20.44 -0.46 21.43
N LEU A 40 21.26 -1.52 21.55
CA LEU A 40 21.70 -2.31 20.40
C LEU A 40 20.53 -3.07 19.74
N SER A 41 19.57 -3.62 20.52
CA SER A 41 18.38 -4.23 19.98
C SER A 41 17.52 -3.20 19.24
N ARG A 42 17.20 -2.06 19.86
CA ARG A 42 16.44 -0.97 19.23
C ARG A 42 17.12 -0.44 17.98
N ALA A 43 18.44 -0.23 18.04
CA ALA A 43 19.23 0.22 16.89
C ALA A 43 19.27 -0.80 15.76
N LEU A 44 19.26 -2.11 16.08
CA LEU A 44 19.16 -3.19 15.09
C LEU A 44 17.79 -3.22 14.41
N ALA A 45 16.70 -3.00 15.17
CA ALA A 45 15.36 -2.86 14.61
C ALA A 45 15.29 -1.68 13.64
N ALA A 46 15.77 -0.50 14.05
CA ALA A 46 15.83 0.69 13.20
C ALA A 46 16.71 0.43 11.95
N TYR A 47 17.87 -0.19 12.13
CA TYR A 47 18.76 -0.53 11.02
C TYR A 47 18.11 -1.47 10.00
N SER A 48 17.36 -2.47 10.45
CA SER A 48 16.65 -3.38 9.54
C SER A 48 15.63 -2.64 8.68
N LEU A 49 14.94 -1.64 9.22
CA LEU A 49 14.04 -0.78 8.45
C LEU A 49 14.79 0.09 7.42
N THR A 50 16.01 0.53 7.73
CA THR A 50 16.80 1.29 6.73
C THR A 50 17.23 0.43 5.54
N ILE A 51 17.41 -0.88 5.72
CA ILE A 51 17.81 -1.80 4.65
C ILE A 51 16.60 -2.37 3.90
N GLU A 52 15.61 -2.90 4.61
CA GLU A 52 14.51 -3.65 3.99
C GLU A 52 13.35 -2.72 3.56
N ALA A 53 13.07 -1.68 4.35
CA ALA A 53 12.03 -0.70 4.06
C ALA A 53 12.56 0.59 3.40
N ILE A 54 13.89 0.74 3.27
CA ILE A 54 14.56 1.94 2.75
C ILE A 54 14.14 3.22 3.51
N ALA A 55 13.81 3.08 4.78
CA ALA A 55 13.53 4.21 5.63
C ALA A 55 14.82 5.02 5.89
N ASP A 56 14.71 6.34 5.94
CA ASP A 56 15.84 7.13 6.40
C ASP A 56 16.13 6.87 7.89
N VAL A 57 17.35 7.20 8.33
CA VAL A 57 17.85 6.86 9.68
C VAL A 57 16.99 7.50 10.79
N GLU A 58 16.50 8.73 10.58
CA GLU A 58 15.68 9.44 11.57
C GLU A 58 14.30 8.80 11.68
N THR A 59 13.64 8.56 10.55
CA THR A 59 12.35 7.87 10.48
C THR A 59 12.43 6.46 11.07
N ALA A 60 13.47 5.71 10.75
CA ALA A 60 13.69 4.38 11.32
C ALA A 60 13.90 4.42 12.85
N ALA A 61 14.65 5.38 13.36
CA ALA A 61 14.84 5.56 14.80
C ALA A 61 13.55 5.94 15.51
N LEU A 62 12.72 6.81 14.90
CA LEU A 62 11.40 7.19 15.41
C LEU A 62 10.37 6.06 15.35
N SER A 63 10.62 5.00 14.59
CA SER A 63 9.71 3.86 14.44
C SER A 63 9.78 2.85 15.59
N ILE A 64 10.68 3.04 16.56
CA ILE A 64 10.88 2.12 17.68
C ILE A 64 9.71 2.19 18.65
N THR A 65 9.14 1.02 18.91
CA THR A 65 8.02 0.80 19.85
C THR A 65 8.41 -0.09 21.04
N ASP A 66 9.63 -0.66 21.03
CA ASP A 66 10.16 -1.52 22.08
C ASP A 66 10.04 -0.89 23.47
N GLY A 67 9.59 -1.70 24.42
CA GLY A 67 9.38 -1.34 25.81
C GLY A 67 8.49 -2.34 26.55
N PHE A 68 8.12 -2.01 27.79
CA PHE A 68 7.17 -2.83 28.51
C PHE A 68 5.80 -2.80 27.80
N ASP A 69 5.12 -3.96 27.67
CA ASP A 69 3.85 -4.11 26.95
C ASP A 69 3.88 -3.79 25.44
N ASP A 70 5.03 -3.97 24.77
CA ASP A 70 5.15 -3.90 23.30
C ASP A 70 4.54 -5.11 22.57
N ASN A 71 4.20 -6.17 23.31
CA ASN A 71 3.76 -7.48 22.81
C ASN A 71 4.75 -8.12 21.82
N GLY A 72 6.05 -7.83 21.94
CA GLY A 72 7.13 -8.34 21.08
C GLY A 72 7.31 -7.58 19.78
N ILE A 73 6.64 -6.44 19.58
CA ILE A 73 6.79 -5.61 18.39
C ILE A 73 7.72 -4.44 18.72
N ASP A 74 8.99 -4.56 18.34
CA ASP A 74 10.06 -3.63 18.71
C ASP A 74 10.10 -2.38 17.83
N ALA A 75 9.55 -2.46 16.60
CA ALA A 75 9.36 -1.30 15.74
C ALA A 75 8.13 -1.47 14.83
N ILE A 76 7.47 -0.34 14.55
CA ILE A 76 6.35 -0.24 13.61
C ILE A 76 6.64 0.89 12.64
N TYR A 77 6.58 0.60 11.34
CA TYR A 77 6.76 1.59 10.29
C TYR A 77 5.77 1.38 9.15
N PHE A 78 5.00 2.39 8.82
CA PHE A 78 4.13 2.38 7.66
C PHE A 78 4.73 3.14 6.49
N ASP A 79 5.22 2.41 5.51
CA ASP A 79 5.59 3.00 4.21
C ASP A 79 4.33 3.23 3.38
N ARG A 80 3.81 4.45 3.41
CA ARG A 80 2.62 4.86 2.64
C ARG A 80 2.85 4.78 1.14
N SER A 81 4.09 4.98 0.69
CA SER A 81 4.43 4.96 -0.73
C SER A 81 4.48 3.53 -1.28
N ALA A 82 5.07 2.61 -0.53
CA ALA A 82 5.10 1.18 -0.86
C ALA A 82 3.85 0.43 -0.39
N LYS A 83 2.92 1.12 0.34
CA LYS A 83 1.75 0.51 0.96
C LYS A 83 2.11 -0.73 1.78
N THR A 84 3.10 -0.59 2.64
CA THR A 84 3.62 -1.70 3.44
C THR A 84 3.72 -1.29 4.91
N LEU A 85 3.01 -2.02 5.78
CA LEU A 85 3.14 -1.90 7.23
C LEU A 85 4.19 -2.89 7.71
N TRP A 86 5.31 -2.38 8.21
CA TRP A 86 6.41 -3.16 8.76
C TRP A 86 6.22 -3.34 10.26
N LEU A 87 6.30 -4.60 10.70
CA LEU A 87 6.27 -5.00 12.11
C LEU A 87 7.55 -5.76 12.41
N VAL A 88 8.39 -5.19 13.26
CA VAL A 88 9.75 -5.68 13.49
C VAL A 88 9.89 -6.26 14.88
N GLN A 89 10.51 -7.44 14.99
CA GLN A 89 11.09 -7.95 16.22
C GLN A 89 12.60 -8.02 16.08
N SER A 90 13.35 -7.62 17.10
CA SER A 90 14.80 -7.57 17.05
C SER A 90 15.47 -8.23 18.25
N LYS A 91 16.62 -8.88 18.01
CA LYS A 91 17.45 -9.51 19.06
C LYS A 91 18.93 -9.31 18.77
N PHE A 92 19.57 -8.45 19.57
CA PHE A 92 21.03 -8.35 19.48
C PHE A 92 21.70 -9.46 20.31
N ILE A 93 22.41 -10.35 19.64
CA ILE A 93 23.06 -11.54 20.20
C ILE A 93 24.57 -11.36 20.13
N ASP A 94 25.24 -11.14 21.28
CA ASP A 94 26.66 -10.77 21.37
C ASP A 94 27.64 -11.82 20.83
N ASN A 95 27.27 -13.09 20.89
CA ASN A 95 28.13 -14.18 20.41
C ASN A 95 27.99 -14.49 18.92
N GLY A 96 26.97 -13.93 18.26
CA GLY A 96 26.70 -14.13 16.83
C GLY A 96 26.23 -15.55 16.48
N THR A 97 25.63 -16.27 17.43
CA THR A 97 25.13 -17.64 17.26
C THR A 97 23.71 -17.78 17.81
N GLY A 98 22.99 -18.81 17.34
CA GLY A 98 21.59 -19.00 17.73
C GLY A 98 20.63 -18.12 16.92
N GLY A 99 19.43 -17.93 17.43
CA GLY A 99 18.33 -17.18 16.82
C GLY A 99 17.47 -16.49 17.89
N ILE A 100 16.23 -16.20 17.54
CA ILE A 100 15.20 -15.67 18.44
C ILE A 100 14.60 -16.85 19.24
N ASP A 101 14.28 -16.64 20.51
CA ASP A 101 13.66 -17.65 21.34
C ASP A 101 12.19 -17.87 20.93
N ASN A 102 11.68 -19.13 21.01
CA ASN A 102 10.30 -19.42 20.59
C ASN A 102 9.26 -18.63 21.39
N GLY A 103 9.50 -18.39 22.68
CA GLY A 103 8.61 -17.57 23.51
C GLY A 103 8.51 -16.12 23.04
N ASP A 104 9.59 -15.55 22.49
CA ASP A 104 9.58 -14.21 21.89
C ASP A 104 8.73 -14.20 20.60
N ILE A 105 8.85 -15.26 19.77
CA ILE A 105 8.06 -15.40 18.54
C ILE A 105 6.57 -15.56 18.84
N GLU A 106 6.20 -16.36 19.84
CA GLU A 106 4.81 -16.52 20.26
C GLU A 106 4.23 -15.20 20.80
N LYS A 107 5.02 -14.46 21.58
CA LYS A 107 4.63 -13.12 22.07
C LYS A 107 4.39 -12.18 20.90
N PHE A 108 5.31 -12.14 19.94
CA PHE A 108 5.19 -11.33 18.73
C PHE A 108 3.96 -11.73 17.91
N SER A 109 3.75 -13.01 17.66
CA SER A 109 2.58 -13.52 16.91
C SER A 109 1.26 -13.09 17.55
N LYS A 110 1.16 -13.16 18.87
CA LYS A 110 -0.02 -12.65 19.62
C LYS A 110 -0.16 -11.13 19.49
N GLY A 111 0.95 -10.39 19.51
CA GLY A 111 0.98 -8.95 19.28
C GLY A 111 0.50 -8.57 17.89
N VAL A 112 0.99 -9.25 16.86
CA VAL A 112 0.58 -9.06 15.46
C VAL A 112 -0.93 -9.29 15.31
N LYS A 113 -1.47 -10.40 15.85
CA LYS A 113 -2.91 -10.70 15.80
C LYS A 113 -3.76 -9.60 16.43
N LYS A 114 -3.38 -9.13 17.64
CA LYS A 114 -4.09 -8.02 18.30
C LYS A 114 -4.04 -6.73 17.47
N LEU A 115 -2.89 -6.42 16.90
CA LEU A 115 -2.71 -5.22 16.09
C LEU A 115 -3.57 -5.26 14.83
N ILE A 116 -3.62 -6.41 14.15
CA ILE A 116 -4.48 -6.68 13.00
C ILE A 116 -5.97 -6.60 13.37
N ASP A 117 -6.35 -7.08 14.54
CA ASP A 117 -7.72 -6.97 15.07
C ASP A 117 -8.06 -5.56 15.58
N ALA A 118 -7.12 -4.61 15.51
CA ALA A 118 -7.25 -3.25 16.03
C ALA A 118 -7.51 -3.22 17.56
N ASP A 119 -7.02 -4.22 18.32
CA ASP A 119 -7.05 -4.27 19.78
C ASP A 119 -5.77 -3.64 20.36
N PHE A 120 -5.84 -2.36 20.67
CA PHE A 120 -4.74 -1.58 21.24
C PHE A 120 -4.71 -1.58 22.77
N SER A 121 -5.69 -2.21 23.44
CA SER A 121 -5.95 -2.10 24.88
C SER A 121 -4.78 -2.55 25.77
N ARG A 122 -3.90 -3.42 25.27
CA ARG A 122 -2.75 -3.97 26.00
C ARG A 122 -1.41 -3.64 25.38
N PHE A 123 -1.35 -2.56 24.61
CA PHE A 123 -0.11 -2.06 24.06
C PHE A 123 0.42 -0.87 24.85
N ASN A 124 1.74 -0.68 24.80
CA ASN A 124 2.38 0.46 25.43
C ASN A 124 2.02 1.79 24.74
N LYS A 125 2.42 2.90 25.36
CA LYS A 125 2.13 4.24 24.84
C LYS A 125 2.72 4.46 23.45
N LYS A 126 3.92 3.93 23.15
CA LYS A 126 4.59 4.14 21.85
C LYS A 126 3.80 3.53 20.69
N VAL A 127 3.20 2.36 20.90
CA VAL A 127 2.29 1.72 19.92
C VAL A 127 0.97 2.49 19.85
N ASN A 128 0.39 2.87 20.99
CA ASN A 128 -0.87 3.63 21.04
C ASN A 128 -0.75 5.00 20.37
N ASP A 129 0.38 5.69 20.49
CA ASP A 129 0.63 6.97 19.82
C ASP A 129 0.65 6.82 18.27
N ARG A 130 0.79 5.59 17.74
CA ARG A 130 0.73 5.25 16.31
C ARG A 130 -0.59 4.62 15.86
N GLN A 131 -1.60 4.60 16.71
CA GLN A 131 -2.86 3.95 16.43
C GLN A 131 -3.50 4.42 15.12
N ASP A 132 -3.51 5.73 14.87
CA ASP A 132 -4.09 6.29 13.64
C ASP A 132 -3.33 5.85 12.38
N GLU A 133 -2.00 5.80 12.44
CA GLU A 133 -1.14 5.32 11.36
C GLU A 133 -1.38 3.82 11.05
N ILE A 134 -1.50 3.02 12.10
CA ILE A 134 -1.76 1.57 11.97
C ILE A 134 -3.16 1.34 11.39
N LEU A 135 -4.17 2.05 11.88
CA LEU A 135 -5.52 1.96 11.36
C LEU A 135 -5.61 2.43 9.91
N GLU A 136 -4.89 3.49 9.53
CA GLU A 136 -4.76 3.92 8.14
C GLU A 136 -4.22 2.78 7.25
N ALA A 137 -3.16 2.09 7.71
CA ALA A 137 -2.60 0.95 6.99
C ALA A 137 -3.58 -0.22 6.88
N LEU A 138 -4.27 -0.58 7.97
CA LEU A 138 -5.23 -1.68 7.99
C LEU A 138 -6.49 -1.39 7.19
N ASP A 139 -6.86 -0.11 7.03
CA ASP A 139 -8.03 0.32 6.26
C ASP A 139 -7.82 0.21 4.74
N ASP A 140 -6.58 0.23 4.26
CA ASP A 140 -6.27 0.08 2.84
C ASP A 140 -6.10 -1.40 2.46
N ALA A 141 -7.03 -1.94 1.65
CA ALA A 141 -7.00 -3.33 1.15
C ALA A 141 -5.75 -3.69 0.35
N THR A 142 -5.00 -2.69 -0.12
CA THR A 142 -3.82 -2.91 -0.95
C THR A 142 -2.54 -2.88 -0.13
N VAL A 143 -2.63 -2.62 1.18
CA VAL A 143 -1.49 -2.63 2.09
C VAL A 143 -1.05 -4.07 2.37
N LYS A 144 0.24 -4.31 2.29
CA LYS A 144 0.91 -5.52 2.74
C LYS A 144 1.40 -5.34 4.17
N ILE A 145 1.30 -6.38 4.97
CA ILE A 145 1.88 -6.40 6.32
C ILE A 145 3.16 -7.23 6.24
N GLN A 146 4.29 -6.62 6.50
CA GLN A 146 5.60 -7.26 6.45
C GLN A 146 6.12 -7.47 7.86
N ILE A 147 6.16 -8.70 8.32
CA ILE A 147 6.86 -9.05 9.56
C ILE A 147 8.34 -9.30 9.27
N LEU A 148 9.19 -8.75 10.13
CA LEU A 148 10.64 -8.80 9.96
C LEU A 148 11.29 -9.17 11.29
N PHE A 149 12.09 -10.24 11.28
CA PHE A 149 12.91 -10.63 12.42
C PHE A 149 14.36 -10.25 12.18
N ALA A 150 14.83 -9.23 12.93
CA ALA A 150 16.21 -8.74 12.84
C ALA A 150 17.04 -9.26 14.01
N TYR A 151 18.07 -10.07 13.73
CA TYR A 151 18.89 -10.62 14.80
C TYR A 151 20.34 -10.86 14.37
N THR A 152 21.26 -10.75 15.32
CA THR A 152 22.70 -11.00 15.09
C THR A 152 23.09 -12.46 15.30
N GLY A 153 22.14 -13.40 15.22
CA GLY A 153 22.34 -14.84 15.18
C GLY A 153 22.33 -15.37 13.75
N LYS A 154 22.61 -16.70 13.59
CA LYS A 154 22.78 -17.31 12.27
C LYS A 154 21.47 -17.73 11.61
N GLN A 155 20.59 -18.36 12.37
CA GLN A 155 19.35 -18.93 11.82
C GLN A 155 18.30 -19.14 12.90
N LEU A 156 17.05 -19.14 12.50
CA LEU A 156 15.93 -19.58 13.30
C LEU A 156 15.92 -21.11 13.41
N SER A 157 15.41 -21.65 14.51
CA SER A 157 15.20 -23.09 14.68
C SER A 157 14.01 -23.57 13.82
N THR A 158 13.90 -24.89 13.58
CA THR A 158 12.74 -25.46 12.89
C THR A 158 11.43 -25.10 13.60
N HIS A 159 11.43 -25.17 14.93
CA HIS A 159 10.27 -24.81 15.75
C HIS A 159 9.82 -23.36 15.58
N ASN A 160 10.80 -22.46 15.40
CA ASN A 160 10.54 -21.05 15.12
C ASN A 160 9.88 -20.88 13.74
N TRP A 161 10.37 -21.61 12.74
CA TRP A 161 9.77 -21.61 11.41
C TRP A 161 8.34 -22.16 11.42
N ASP A 162 8.07 -23.23 12.17
CA ASP A 162 6.73 -23.78 12.31
C ASP A 162 5.78 -22.72 12.88
N SER A 163 6.16 -22.03 13.97
CA SER A 163 5.35 -20.97 14.59
C SER A 163 5.12 -19.77 13.66
N ILE A 164 6.10 -19.42 12.82
CA ILE A 164 5.96 -18.35 11.83
C ILE A 164 5.01 -18.77 10.71
N ASN A 165 5.16 -19.99 10.20
CA ASN A 165 4.31 -20.54 9.15
C ASN A 165 2.86 -20.66 9.61
N ASP A 166 2.62 -21.12 10.84
CA ASP A 166 1.28 -21.17 11.44
C ASP A 166 0.63 -19.77 11.44
N LEU A 167 1.39 -18.73 11.84
CA LEU A 167 0.89 -17.36 11.81
C LEU A 167 0.57 -16.88 10.38
N LEU A 168 1.46 -17.19 9.40
CA LEU A 168 1.26 -16.82 8.01
C LEU A 168 0.05 -17.54 7.41
N GLU A 169 -0.10 -18.84 7.62
CA GLU A 169 -1.21 -19.65 7.12
C GLU A 169 -2.54 -19.16 7.72
N GLU A 170 -2.58 -18.90 9.01
CA GLU A 170 -3.78 -18.42 9.69
C GLU A 170 -4.23 -17.04 9.18
N GLN A 171 -3.28 -16.10 8.97
CA GLN A 171 -3.63 -14.75 8.56
C GLN A 171 -3.80 -14.60 7.05
N ASN A 172 -3.20 -15.47 6.25
CA ASN A 172 -3.30 -15.48 4.79
C ASN A 172 -4.40 -16.43 4.26
N ASP A 173 -5.35 -16.84 5.10
CA ASP A 173 -6.41 -17.79 4.73
C ASP A 173 -7.29 -17.29 3.57
N THR A 174 -7.41 -15.99 3.41
CA THR A 174 -8.30 -15.33 2.46
C THR A 174 -7.55 -14.73 1.28
N GLU A 175 -6.48 -14.00 1.55
CA GLU A 175 -5.54 -13.37 0.59
C GLU A 175 -4.16 -13.32 1.23
N GLU A 176 -3.13 -13.35 0.39
CA GLU A 176 -1.75 -13.23 0.85
C GLU A 176 -1.43 -11.77 1.18
N VAL A 177 -1.49 -11.42 2.46
CA VAL A 177 -1.31 -10.06 2.98
C VAL A 177 -0.19 -9.93 3.99
N LEU A 178 0.10 -11.02 4.69
CA LEU A 178 1.16 -11.11 5.69
C LEU A 178 2.37 -11.81 5.08
N TYR A 179 3.51 -11.15 5.10
CA TYR A 179 4.78 -11.63 4.55
C TYR A 179 5.84 -11.68 5.63
N PHE A 180 6.83 -12.56 5.48
CA PHE A 180 7.91 -12.71 6.44
C PHE A 180 9.28 -12.44 5.81
N THR A 181 10.14 -11.72 6.55
CA THR A 181 11.55 -11.53 6.24
C THR A 181 12.42 -11.97 7.41
N ASP A 182 13.28 -12.93 7.16
CA ASP A 182 14.38 -13.33 8.05
C ASP A 182 15.59 -12.43 7.79
N PHE A 183 15.95 -11.56 8.76
CA PHE A 183 17.07 -10.62 8.66
C PHE A 183 18.17 -11.00 9.66
N ASN A 184 18.84 -12.11 9.37
CA ASN A 184 19.89 -12.71 10.19
C ASN A 184 21.24 -11.98 10.05
N ILE A 185 22.25 -12.41 10.82
CA ILE A 185 23.57 -11.78 10.87
C ILE A 185 24.23 -11.62 9.49
N ASP A 186 24.03 -12.56 8.56
CA ASP A 186 24.63 -12.49 7.23
C ASP A 186 24.01 -11.36 6.40
N LYS A 187 22.67 -11.20 6.49
CA LYS A 187 21.97 -10.09 5.85
C LYS A 187 22.29 -8.75 6.53
N VAL A 188 22.33 -8.71 7.87
CA VAL A 188 22.75 -7.52 8.62
C VAL A 188 24.14 -7.08 8.17
N TYR A 189 25.10 -8.01 8.08
CA TYR A 189 26.47 -7.70 7.67
C TYR A 189 26.57 -7.30 6.19
N LYS A 190 25.84 -7.98 5.31
CA LYS A 190 25.76 -7.63 3.88
C LYS A 190 25.22 -6.20 3.71
N GLY A 191 24.22 -5.81 4.50
CA GLY A 191 23.73 -4.42 4.53
C GLY A 191 24.83 -3.42 4.89
N LEU A 192 25.73 -3.75 5.85
CA LEU A 192 26.88 -2.90 6.18
C LEU A 192 27.90 -2.77 5.05
N GLU A 193 28.15 -3.87 4.33
CA GLU A 193 29.08 -3.86 3.18
C GLU A 193 28.54 -3.04 2.01
N THR A 194 27.22 -3.08 1.80
CA THR A 194 26.55 -2.29 0.75
C THR A 194 26.29 -0.85 1.15
N GLY A 195 26.45 -0.52 2.45
CA GLY A 195 26.43 0.82 3.04
C GLY A 195 25.04 1.47 3.12
N VAL A 196 24.60 1.72 4.37
CA VAL A 196 23.63 2.79 4.67
C VAL A 196 24.43 4.05 5.04
N GLY A 197 24.56 4.86 4.27
CA GLY A 197 25.18 6.04 3.74
C GLY A 197 25.55 5.60 2.35
N VAL A 198 24.52 5.29 1.58
CA VAL A 198 24.61 4.56 0.34
C VAL A 198 25.67 5.19 -0.52
N ALA A 199 26.74 4.46 -0.79
CA ALA A 199 27.65 4.89 -1.84
C ALA A 199 26.80 5.23 -3.07
N PRO A 200 26.94 6.42 -3.65
CA PRO A 200 26.14 6.82 -4.78
C PRO A 200 26.23 5.76 -5.87
N ILE A 201 25.11 5.47 -6.50
CA ILE A 201 25.07 4.54 -7.63
C ILE A 201 25.74 5.21 -8.82
N ASN A 202 26.86 4.66 -9.22
CA ASN A 202 27.61 5.16 -10.37
C ASN A 202 27.67 4.09 -11.44
N GLU A 203 27.17 4.41 -12.66
CA GLU A 203 27.13 3.47 -13.77
C GLU A 203 27.38 4.16 -15.10
N ASP A 204 27.89 3.37 -16.03
CA ASP A 204 27.94 3.72 -17.44
C ASP A 204 26.67 3.25 -18.12
N ILE A 205 25.90 4.18 -18.65
CA ILE A 205 24.62 3.90 -19.30
C ILE A 205 24.71 4.22 -20.79
N THR A 206 24.23 3.30 -21.60
CA THR A 206 24.13 3.48 -23.05
C THR A 206 22.71 3.90 -23.42
N ILE A 207 22.59 4.98 -24.18
CA ILE A 207 21.31 5.53 -24.65
C ILE A 207 21.33 5.57 -26.18
N SER A 208 20.29 5.06 -26.80
CA SER A 208 20.09 5.16 -28.25
C SER A 208 19.18 6.34 -28.62
N ASN A 209 19.31 6.85 -29.83
CA ASN A 209 18.56 8.00 -30.36
C ASN A 209 18.53 9.17 -29.36
N TRP A 210 19.71 9.54 -28.86
CA TRP A 210 19.83 10.48 -27.75
C TRP A 210 19.85 11.94 -28.21
N GLY A 211 19.34 12.81 -27.34
CA GLY A 211 19.45 14.26 -27.41
C GLY A 211 19.86 14.85 -26.07
N HIS A 212 20.12 16.17 -26.04
CA HIS A 212 20.49 16.85 -24.80
C HIS A 212 19.88 18.25 -24.72
N ILE A 213 19.79 18.76 -23.51
CA ILE A 213 19.46 20.13 -23.14
C ILE A 213 20.61 20.62 -22.28
N GLU A 214 21.23 21.76 -22.66
CA GLU A 214 22.38 22.31 -21.94
C GLU A 214 21.94 23.32 -20.87
N GLU A 215 20.96 24.17 -21.20
CA GLU A 215 20.47 25.23 -20.32
C GLU A 215 18.98 25.04 -19.96
N PRO A 216 18.52 25.41 -18.75
CA PRO A 216 19.30 25.95 -17.62
C PRO A 216 20.10 24.90 -16.87
N PHE A 217 19.75 23.59 -16.99
CA PHE A 217 20.44 22.48 -16.34
C PHE A 217 20.64 21.35 -17.35
N LYS A 218 21.84 20.78 -17.29
CA LYS A 218 22.27 19.73 -18.21
C LYS A 218 21.37 18.49 -18.07
N SER A 219 20.81 18.04 -19.19
CA SER A 219 20.03 16.80 -19.22
C SER A 219 20.20 16.09 -20.58
N TYR A 220 20.03 14.76 -20.51
CA TYR A 220 20.05 13.88 -21.68
C TYR A 220 18.76 13.08 -21.75
N TYR A 221 18.30 12.79 -22.97
CA TYR A 221 17.14 11.96 -23.19
C TYR A 221 17.36 11.04 -24.38
N GLY A 222 16.63 9.95 -24.42
CA GLY A 222 16.71 8.96 -25.50
C GLY A 222 15.98 7.68 -25.13
N GLN A 223 16.48 6.56 -25.65
CA GLN A 223 15.90 5.25 -25.46
C GLN A 223 16.92 4.31 -24.81
N ILE A 224 16.46 3.50 -23.85
CA ILE A 224 17.22 2.43 -23.23
C ILE A 224 16.48 1.11 -23.45
N THR A 225 17.21 -0.01 -23.55
CA THR A 225 16.59 -1.32 -23.74
C THR A 225 16.03 -1.89 -22.44
N GLY A 226 15.02 -2.74 -22.54
CA GLY A 226 14.50 -3.48 -21.36
C GLY A 226 15.57 -4.37 -20.73
N THR A 227 16.49 -4.90 -21.53
CA THR A 227 17.62 -5.71 -21.03
C THR A 227 18.57 -4.87 -20.16
N ASP A 228 18.97 -3.67 -20.60
CA ASP A 228 19.86 -2.81 -19.82
C ASP A 228 19.21 -2.33 -18.52
N LEU A 229 17.90 -2.04 -18.55
CA LEU A 229 17.12 -1.71 -17.35
C LEU A 229 16.99 -2.90 -16.40
N GLY A 230 16.82 -4.11 -16.94
CA GLY A 230 16.79 -5.35 -16.16
C GLY A 230 18.10 -5.62 -15.43
N LEU A 231 19.23 -5.42 -16.12
CA LEU A 231 20.58 -5.53 -15.52
C LEU A 231 20.80 -4.47 -14.41
N LEU A 232 20.35 -3.25 -14.65
CA LEU A 232 20.42 -2.18 -13.65
C LEU A 232 19.59 -2.53 -12.40
N TRP A 233 18.40 -3.10 -12.62
CA TRP A 233 17.54 -3.59 -11.53
C TRP A 233 18.16 -4.77 -10.77
N GLU A 234 18.70 -5.76 -11.47
CA GLU A 234 19.37 -6.91 -10.86
C GLU A 234 20.52 -6.48 -9.94
N LYS A 235 21.30 -5.48 -10.38
CA LYS A 235 22.46 -4.97 -9.64
C LYS A 235 22.09 -4.12 -8.42
N TYR A 236 21.08 -3.28 -8.52
CA TYR A 236 20.79 -2.25 -7.51
C TYR A 236 19.40 -2.36 -6.87
N GLY A 237 18.43 -3.01 -7.52
CA GLY A 237 17.10 -3.21 -7.00
C GLY A 237 16.44 -1.91 -6.55
N ARG A 238 15.82 -1.93 -5.37
CA ARG A 238 15.13 -0.78 -4.78
C ARG A 238 16.03 0.40 -4.44
N ARG A 239 17.33 0.20 -4.33
CA ARG A 239 18.29 1.30 -4.10
C ARG A 239 18.23 2.37 -5.19
N LEU A 240 17.75 2.03 -6.39
CA LEU A 240 17.52 2.99 -7.48
C LEU A 240 16.46 4.05 -7.16
N PHE A 241 15.66 3.86 -6.10
CA PHE A 241 14.53 4.73 -5.75
C PHE A 241 14.76 5.58 -4.49
N THR A 242 15.97 5.76 -4.04
CA THR A 242 16.31 6.44 -2.79
C THR A 242 15.71 7.85 -2.66
N GLU A 243 15.49 8.55 -3.77
CA GLU A 243 14.86 9.88 -3.80
C GLU A 243 13.46 9.85 -4.42
N ASN A 244 12.88 8.68 -4.65
CA ASN A 244 11.57 8.56 -5.24
C ASN A 244 10.48 8.55 -4.16
N ILE A 245 9.53 9.49 -4.23
CA ILE A 245 8.38 9.56 -3.34
C ILE A 245 7.45 8.34 -3.50
N ARG A 246 7.54 7.62 -4.64
CA ARG A 246 6.78 6.42 -4.94
C ARG A 246 7.72 5.24 -5.12
N ASN A 247 7.94 4.49 -4.07
CA ASN A 247 8.61 3.20 -4.17
C ASN A 247 7.84 2.24 -5.09
N PHE A 248 8.57 1.29 -5.69
CA PHE A 248 7.96 0.21 -6.46
C PHE A 248 6.91 -0.52 -5.60
N LEU A 249 5.65 -0.33 -5.94
CA LEU A 249 4.55 -1.13 -5.42
C LEU A 249 4.67 -2.51 -6.06
N GLY A 250 4.84 -3.55 -5.30
CA GLY A 250 4.85 -4.95 -5.78
C GLY A 250 3.73 -5.24 -6.80
N SER A 251 3.10 -6.39 -6.81
CA SER A 251 1.99 -6.67 -7.75
C SER A 251 0.87 -5.62 -7.61
N SER A 252 0.63 -4.86 -8.65
CA SER A 252 -0.49 -3.92 -8.78
C SER A 252 -1.10 -4.09 -10.17
N THR A 253 -2.37 -3.71 -10.36
CA THR A 253 -3.05 -3.78 -11.67
C THR A 253 -2.26 -3.04 -12.78
N VAL A 254 -1.54 -1.98 -12.43
CA VAL A 254 -0.68 -1.24 -13.37
C VAL A 254 0.55 -2.07 -13.75
N ASN A 255 1.16 -2.77 -12.79
CA ASN A 255 2.30 -3.66 -13.07
C ASN A 255 1.88 -4.82 -13.95
N ASP A 256 0.67 -5.37 -13.74
CA ASP A 256 0.13 -6.46 -14.59
C ASP A 256 -0.09 -6.01 -16.02
N GLU A 257 -0.58 -4.78 -16.25
CA GLU A 257 -0.73 -4.20 -17.58
C GLU A 257 0.64 -3.96 -18.25
N ILE A 258 1.64 -3.47 -17.52
CA ILE A 258 3.01 -3.30 -18.00
C ILE A 258 3.59 -4.67 -18.41
N ILE A 259 3.49 -5.66 -17.52
CA ILE A 259 3.97 -7.03 -17.77
C ILE A 259 3.26 -7.65 -18.97
N LYS A 260 1.95 -7.47 -19.09
CA LYS A 260 1.17 -7.94 -20.24
C LYS A 260 1.66 -7.32 -21.54
N THR A 261 1.88 -6.01 -21.57
CA THR A 261 2.40 -5.31 -22.74
C THR A 261 3.78 -5.82 -23.15
N ILE A 262 4.69 -6.01 -22.17
CA ILE A 262 6.04 -6.56 -22.44
C ILE A 262 5.94 -7.96 -23.09
N LYS A 263 5.03 -8.82 -22.61
CA LYS A 263 4.88 -10.19 -23.11
C LYS A 263 4.16 -10.28 -24.46
N SER A 264 3.15 -9.43 -24.70
CA SER A 264 2.32 -9.52 -25.91
C SER A 264 2.76 -8.61 -27.05
N GLU A 265 3.26 -7.41 -26.75
CA GLU A 265 3.57 -6.37 -27.72
C GLU A 265 4.86 -5.58 -27.36
N PRO A 266 6.02 -6.25 -27.16
CA PRO A 266 7.24 -5.61 -26.67
C PRO A 266 7.74 -4.46 -27.58
N ASP A 267 7.57 -4.58 -28.89
CA ASP A 267 7.98 -3.55 -29.87
C ASP A 267 7.15 -2.26 -29.74
N ASN A 268 5.92 -2.36 -29.27
CA ASN A 268 4.99 -1.23 -29.08
C ASN A 268 5.14 -0.58 -27.70
N PHE A 269 5.95 -1.14 -26.81
CA PHE A 269 6.06 -0.70 -25.42
C PHE A 269 6.40 0.80 -25.30
N ILE A 270 7.25 1.32 -26.17
CA ILE A 270 7.65 2.72 -26.17
C ILE A 270 6.48 3.69 -26.38
N TYR A 271 5.42 3.27 -27.04
CA TYR A 271 4.23 4.11 -27.31
C TYR A 271 3.22 4.06 -26.15
N PHE A 272 3.25 3.01 -25.35
CA PHE A 272 2.29 2.77 -24.27
C PHE A 272 2.83 3.10 -22.87
N ASN A 273 4.14 3.40 -22.78
CA ASN A 273 4.81 3.68 -21.52
C ASN A 273 5.29 5.14 -21.43
N ASN A 274 5.09 5.75 -20.24
CA ASN A 274 5.48 7.14 -20.01
C ASN A 274 6.99 7.37 -19.84
N GLY A 275 7.78 6.31 -19.90
CA GLY A 275 9.23 6.39 -19.73
C GLY A 275 9.68 6.50 -18.28
N ILE A 276 10.99 6.76 -18.11
CA ILE A 276 11.68 6.81 -16.82
C ILE A 276 12.42 8.13 -16.70
N THR A 277 12.32 8.79 -15.53
CA THR A 277 13.14 9.98 -15.21
C THR A 277 14.14 9.61 -14.12
N ILE A 278 15.41 9.92 -14.39
CA ILE A 278 16.55 9.61 -13.54
C ILE A 278 17.27 10.92 -13.19
N LEU A 279 17.52 11.14 -11.91
CA LEU A 279 18.42 12.18 -11.43
C LEU A 279 19.82 11.62 -11.28
N CYS A 280 20.81 12.44 -11.54
CA CYS A 280 22.23 12.12 -11.34
C CYS A 280 22.93 13.32 -10.69
N ASP A 281 23.85 13.09 -9.75
CA ASP A 281 24.71 14.14 -9.22
C ASP A 281 25.52 14.80 -10.34
N SER A 282 26.04 13.98 -11.27
CA SER A 282 26.70 14.47 -12.48
C SER A 282 26.57 13.47 -13.63
N ILE A 283 26.62 14.00 -14.88
CA ILE A 283 26.57 13.19 -16.10
C ILE A 283 27.67 13.62 -17.03
N LYS A 284 28.51 12.68 -17.49
CA LYS A 284 29.59 12.90 -18.43
C LYS A 284 29.43 12.01 -19.66
N LYS A 285 29.34 12.62 -20.86
CA LYS A 285 29.34 11.86 -22.11
C LYS A 285 30.73 11.27 -22.36
N LYS A 286 30.78 9.98 -22.68
CA LYS A 286 32.00 9.31 -23.14
C LYS A 286 32.27 9.60 -24.62
N LEU A 287 33.51 9.43 -25.03
CA LEU A 287 33.93 9.65 -26.42
C LEU A 287 33.37 8.61 -27.41
N LEU A 288 32.64 7.62 -26.93
CA LEU A 288 32.00 6.61 -27.75
C LEU A 288 30.90 7.25 -28.65
N GLY A 289 30.92 6.96 -29.95
CA GLY A 289 29.91 7.40 -30.90
C GLY A 289 30.17 8.79 -31.54
N GLY A 290 31.17 9.54 -31.10
CA GLY A 290 31.50 10.84 -31.70
C GLY A 290 30.34 11.83 -31.73
N SER A 291 30.02 12.38 -32.92
CA SER A 291 28.85 13.25 -33.15
C SER A 291 27.56 12.48 -33.50
N ASP A 292 27.65 11.16 -33.68
CA ASP A 292 26.49 10.32 -33.99
C ASP A 292 25.57 10.24 -32.76
N LYS A 293 24.30 10.59 -32.95
CA LYS A 293 23.27 10.53 -31.92
C LYS A 293 22.52 9.19 -31.87
N SER A 294 22.86 8.25 -32.74
CA SER A 294 22.21 6.92 -32.75
C SER A 294 22.53 6.13 -31.49
N ILE A 295 23.75 6.23 -30.95
CA ILE A 295 24.20 5.60 -29.72
C ILE A 295 25.13 6.55 -28.95
N GLY A 296 24.94 6.69 -27.65
CA GLY A 296 25.82 7.43 -26.76
C GLY A 296 26.01 6.70 -25.42
N ALA A 297 27.25 6.70 -24.93
CA ALA A 297 27.56 6.18 -23.61
C ALA A 297 27.83 7.34 -22.64
N PHE A 298 27.29 7.22 -21.44
CA PHE A 298 27.29 8.26 -20.41
C PHE A 298 27.73 7.68 -19.08
N THR A 299 28.70 8.29 -18.40
CA THR A 299 29.02 8.02 -17.01
C THR A 299 28.06 8.83 -16.16
N CYS A 300 27.17 8.16 -15.44
CA CYS A 300 26.17 8.74 -14.55
C CYS A 300 26.59 8.46 -13.09
N ASN A 301 26.78 9.52 -12.30
CA ASN A 301 27.13 9.41 -10.89
C ASN A 301 25.92 9.83 -10.04
N GLY A 302 25.70 9.15 -8.91
CA GLY A 302 24.59 9.46 -7.99
C GLY A 302 23.22 9.20 -8.61
N ILE A 303 23.03 8.04 -9.26
CA ILE A 303 21.79 7.68 -9.96
C ILE A 303 20.64 7.47 -8.97
N SER A 304 19.51 8.16 -9.20
CA SER A 304 18.24 7.93 -8.53
C SER A 304 17.07 8.03 -9.51
N VAL A 305 16.21 7.02 -9.54
CA VAL A 305 15.02 6.97 -10.40
C VAL A 305 13.87 7.65 -9.68
N VAL A 306 13.41 8.78 -10.17
CA VAL A 306 12.35 9.60 -9.54
C VAL A 306 10.98 9.45 -10.19
N ASN A 307 10.92 8.90 -11.40
CA ASN A 307 9.66 8.53 -12.06
C ASN A 307 9.86 7.26 -12.90
N GLY A 308 8.83 6.43 -13.03
CA GLY A 308 8.88 5.15 -13.76
C GLY A 308 9.29 3.95 -12.90
N ALA A 309 9.16 4.03 -11.57
CA ALA A 309 9.49 2.94 -10.64
C ALA A 309 8.73 1.64 -10.98
N GLN A 310 7.45 1.73 -11.34
CA GLN A 310 6.62 0.58 -11.74
C GLN A 310 7.15 -0.04 -13.04
N THR A 311 7.51 0.78 -14.02
CA THR A 311 8.11 0.32 -15.29
C THR A 311 9.41 -0.44 -15.03
N LEU A 312 10.32 0.15 -14.26
CA LEU A 312 11.60 -0.45 -13.95
C LEU A 312 11.47 -1.74 -13.12
N GLY A 313 10.59 -1.75 -12.12
CA GLY A 313 10.33 -2.93 -11.29
C GLY A 313 9.67 -4.07 -12.07
N SER A 314 8.70 -3.77 -12.97
CA SER A 314 8.06 -4.77 -13.85
C SER A 314 9.07 -5.37 -14.82
N ILE A 315 9.93 -4.55 -15.43
CA ILE A 315 11.05 -5.01 -16.29
C ILE A 315 11.99 -5.91 -15.49
N GLY A 316 12.38 -5.48 -14.28
CA GLY A 316 13.26 -6.24 -13.40
C GLY A 316 12.70 -7.61 -13.02
N SER A 317 11.39 -7.69 -12.76
CA SER A 317 10.71 -8.98 -12.44
C SER A 317 10.72 -9.98 -13.60
N LEU A 318 10.83 -9.49 -14.83
CA LEU A 318 10.86 -10.31 -16.05
C LEU A 318 12.28 -10.60 -16.55
N HIS A 319 13.32 -10.00 -15.95
CA HIS A 319 14.69 -10.06 -16.46
C HIS A 319 15.20 -11.49 -16.69
N THR A 320 14.94 -12.38 -15.75
CA THR A 320 15.37 -13.78 -15.83
C THR A 320 14.40 -14.66 -16.63
N SER A 321 13.09 -14.35 -16.59
CA SER A 321 12.04 -15.21 -17.17
C SER A 321 11.71 -14.90 -18.62
N ASN A 322 11.91 -13.67 -19.08
CA ASN A 322 11.51 -13.20 -20.43
C ASN A 322 12.61 -12.35 -21.12
N PRO A 323 13.85 -12.85 -21.25
CA PRO A 323 14.96 -12.05 -21.79
C PRO A 323 14.80 -11.66 -23.26
N ASP A 324 14.18 -12.52 -24.08
CA ASP A 324 13.98 -12.26 -25.52
C ASP A 324 12.99 -11.12 -25.78
N GLU A 325 11.90 -11.07 -25.02
CA GLU A 325 10.93 -9.98 -25.09
C GLU A 325 11.54 -8.68 -24.60
N LEU A 326 12.31 -8.71 -23.50
CA LEU A 326 12.98 -7.53 -22.96
C LEU A 326 14.02 -6.95 -23.92
N GLY A 327 14.66 -7.78 -24.75
CA GLY A 327 15.57 -7.31 -25.81
C GLY A 327 14.88 -6.43 -26.87
N LYS A 328 13.56 -6.59 -27.07
CA LYS A 328 12.74 -5.80 -28.01
C LYS A 328 12.16 -4.55 -27.36
N VAL A 329 11.99 -4.55 -26.03
CA VAL A 329 11.45 -3.42 -25.29
C VAL A 329 12.38 -2.22 -25.36
N LYS A 330 11.83 -1.06 -25.75
CA LYS A 330 12.51 0.23 -25.67
C LYS A 330 11.72 1.15 -24.74
N VAL A 331 12.45 1.82 -23.85
CA VAL A 331 11.87 2.74 -22.87
C VAL A 331 12.46 4.13 -23.08
N THR A 332 11.60 5.13 -23.17
CA THR A 332 12.06 6.53 -23.16
C THR A 332 12.66 6.87 -21.80
N VAL A 333 13.85 7.44 -21.81
CA VAL A 333 14.55 7.81 -20.57
C VAL A 333 15.01 9.26 -20.62
N LYS A 334 14.92 9.94 -19.47
CA LYS A 334 15.42 11.28 -19.25
C LYS A 334 16.36 11.28 -18.05
N PHE A 335 17.61 11.69 -18.28
CA PHE A 335 18.63 11.87 -17.26
C PHE A 335 18.84 13.36 -16.99
N ILE A 336 18.76 13.78 -15.74
CA ILE A 336 18.93 15.19 -15.35
C ILE A 336 20.11 15.28 -14.39
N SER A 337 21.10 16.10 -14.74
CA SER A 337 22.23 16.40 -13.85
C SER A 337 21.83 17.43 -12.80
N LEU A 338 22.22 17.19 -11.56
CA LEU A 338 22.06 18.12 -10.45
C LEU A 338 23.32 18.95 -10.19
N GLU A 339 24.41 18.74 -10.97
CA GLU A 339 25.75 19.31 -10.74
C GLU A 339 25.73 20.84 -10.56
N ASP A 340 24.96 21.55 -11.39
CA ASP A 340 24.86 23.02 -11.36
C ASP A 340 23.48 23.52 -10.91
N SER A 341 22.67 22.65 -10.29
CA SER A 341 21.31 22.98 -9.90
C SER A 341 21.22 23.56 -8.47
N PRO A 342 20.20 24.41 -8.20
CA PRO A 342 19.97 24.92 -6.84
C PRO A 342 19.64 23.80 -5.85
N THR A 343 20.00 23.97 -4.59
CA THR A 343 19.64 23.05 -3.51
C THR A 343 18.11 22.79 -3.51
N GLY A 344 17.70 21.53 -3.41
CA GLY A 344 16.29 21.12 -3.41
C GLY A 344 15.65 21.01 -4.80
N PHE A 345 16.43 21.25 -5.89
CA PHE A 345 15.89 21.12 -7.25
C PHE A 345 15.48 19.67 -7.59
N GLY A 346 16.27 18.68 -7.17
CA GLY A 346 15.94 17.25 -7.31
C GLY A 346 14.59 16.89 -6.67
N GLN A 347 14.35 17.36 -5.44
CA GLN A 347 13.04 17.17 -4.76
C GLN A 347 11.89 17.79 -5.54
N ARG A 348 12.08 19.01 -6.09
CA ARG A 348 11.05 19.67 -6.91
C ARG A 348 10.73 18.88 -8.17
N ILE A 349 11.74 18.32 -8.86
CA ILE A 349 11.54 17.44 -10.01
C ILE A 349 10.76 16.20 -9.59
N THR A 350 11.17 15.56 -8.50
CA THR A 350 10.51 14.36 -7.98
C THR A 350 9.02 14.62 -7.69
N VAL A 351 8.69 15.71 -7.00
CA VAL A 351 7.29 16.11 -6.75
C VAL A 351 6.57 16.37 -8.07
N ALA A 352 7.12 17.19 -8.95
CA ALA A 352 6.47 17.57 -10.22
C ALA A 352 6.19 16.34 -11.10
N THR A 353 7.18 15.46 -11.30
CA THR A 353 7.03 14.28 -12.18
C THR A 353 6.08 13.22 -11.62
N ASN A 354 5.94 13.12 -10.29
CA ASN A 354 4.99 12.21 -9.65
C ASN A 354 3.56 12.78 -9.56
N THR A 355 3.40 14.10 -9.64
CA THR A 355 2.08 14.76 -9.55
C THR A 355 1.37 14.84 -10.90
N GLN A 356 2.11 14.89 -12.01
CA GLN A 356 1.56 15.09 -13.36
C GLN A 356 0.80 13.89 -13.95
N ASN A 357 0.90 12.69 -13.38
CA ASN A 357 0.40 11.45 -14.00
C ASN A 357 -0.80 10.81 -13.29
N LYS A 358 -1.64 11.58 -12.59
CA LYS A 358 -2.90 11.04 -12.04
C LYS A 358 -4.09 11.36 -12.96
N VAL A 359 -4.16 10.72 -14.12
CA VAL A 359 -5.46 10.41 -14.73
C VAL A 359 -5.97 9.18 -13.99
N GLU A 360 -6.88 9.37 -13.04
CA GLU A 360 -7.56 8.24 -12.40
C GLU A 360 -8.61 7.69 -13.38
N LYS A 361 -8.85 6.37 -13.37
CA LYS A 361 -9.84 5.71 -14.26
C LYS A 361 -11.22 6.37 -14.17
N LYS A 362 -11.58 6.91 -13.02
CA LYS A 362 -12.83 7.68 -12.83
C LYS A 362 -12.87 9.03 -13.56
N ASP A 363 -11.76 9.55 -14.08
CA ASP A 363 -11.79 10.78 -14.90
C ASP A 363 -12.48 10.53 -16.25
N PHE A 364 -12.46 9.27 -16.75
CA PHE A 364 -13.22 8.87 -17.94
C PHE A 364 -14.73 8.86 -17.72
N VAL A 365 -15.19 8.68 -16.48
CA VAL A 365 -16.61 8.79 -16.10
C VAL A 365 -17.15 10.18 -16.41
N SER A 366 -16.30 11.21 -16.37
CA SER A 366 -16.68 12.59 -16.68
C SER A 366 -17.15 12.80 -18.11
N LEU A 367 -16.85 11.87 -19.01
CA LEU A 367 -17.20 11.91 -20.44
C LEU A 367 -18.48 11.12 -20.74
N ASP A 368 -19.02 10.37 -19.78
CA ASP A 368 -20.20 9.55 -19.98
C ASP A 368 -21.49 10.42 -19.98
N THR A 369 -22.30 10.22 -21.02
CA THR A 369 -23.57 10.93 -21.22
C THR A 369 -24.62 10.58 -20.16
N GLU A 370 -24.60 9.36 -19.60
CA GLU A 370 -25.48 8.93 -18.53
C GLU A 370 -25.23 9.74 -17.24
N GLN A 371 -23.97 10.04 -16.93
CA GLN A 371 -23.65 10.88 -15.79
C GLN A 371 -24.21 12.31 -15.95
N ALA A 372 -24.13 12.84 -17.17
CA ALA A 372 -24.72 14.16 -17.46
C ALA A 372 -26.24 14.15 -17.31
N ARG A 373 -26.92 13.07 -17.77
CA ARG A 373 -28.39 12.89 -17.59
C ARG A 373 -28.76 12.82 -16.11
N ILE A 374 -28.07 11.96 -15.34
CA ILE A 374 -28.30 11.78 -13.90
C ILE A 374 -28.09 13.13 -13.16
N LYS A 375 -27.08 13.92 -13.53
CA LYS A 375 -26.85 15.24 -12.94
C LYS A 375 -28.06 16.18 -13.16
N ILE A 376 -28.63 16.20 -14.36
CA ILE A 376 -29.78 17.01 -14.68
C ILE A 376 -31.00 16.58 -13.86
N GLU A 377 -31.27 15.27 -13.79
CA GLU A 377 -32.39 14.72 -13.02
C GLU A 377 -32.26 15.02 -11.51
N LEU A 378 -31.08 14.81 -10.92
CA LEU A 378 -30.85 15.13 -9.51
C LEU A 378 -30.96 16.61 -9.22
N LYS A 379 -30.58 17.48 -10.16
CA LYS A 379 -30.74 18.92 -10.02
C LYS A 379 -32.22 19.36 -9.96
N LEU A 380 -33.09 18.63 -10.63
CA LEU A 380 -34.55 18.88 -10.52
C LEU A 380 -35.10 18.56 -9.12
N GLU A 381 -34.41 17.67 -8.38
CA GLU A 381 -34.68 17.31 -6.99
C GLU A 381 -33.89 18.20 -5.99
N ASN A 382 -33.30 19.31 -6.45
CA ASN A 382 -32.44 20.23 -5.68
C ASN A 382 -31.16 19.57 -5.12
N ILE A 383 -30.61 18.56 -5.81
CA ILE A 383 -29.40 17.85 -5.44
C ILE A 383 -28.28 18.18 -6.44
N GLU A 384 -27.14 18.63 -5.94
CA GLU A 384 -25.92 18.80 -6.75
C GLU A 384 -25.13 17.50 -6.80
N TYR A 385 -24.87 17.02 -8.03
CA TYR A 385 -24.15 15.76 -8.25
C TYR A 385 -22.74 16.02 -8.74
N HIS A 386 -21.75 15.58 -7.98
CA HIS A 386 -20.32 15.78 -8.20
C HIS A 386 -19.67 14.52 -8.77
N TYR A 387 -19.82 14.31 -10.08
CA TYR A 387 -19.20 13.20 -10.79
C TYR A 387 -17.90 13.57 -11.51
N LYS A 388 -17.60 14.86 -11.62
CA LYS A 388 -16.35 15.39 -12.16
C LYS A 388 -15.42 15.76 -11.03
N ARG A 389 -14.13 15.60 -11.28
CA ARG A 389 -13.10 16.03 -10.34
C ARG A 389 -13.15 17.54 -10.16
N THR A 390 -13.16 18.01 -8.93
CA THR A 390 -13.05 19.42 -8.59
C THR A 390 -11.83 19.64 -7.71
N ASN A 391 -11.23 20.84 -7.75
CA ASN A 391 -10.14 21.24 -6.87
C ASN A 391 -10.65 21.62 -5.47
N GLU A 392 -11.95 21.76 -5.30
CA GLU A 392 -12.59 22.08 -4.03
C GLU A 392 -13.00 20.79 -3.31
N LYS A 393 -12.79 20.75 -2.00
CA LYS A 393 -13.23 19.64 -1.16
C LYS A 393 -14.74 19.74 -0.97
N VAL A 394 -15.50 18.98 -1.74
CA VAL A 394 -16.94 18.85 -1.57
C VAL A 394 -17.22 17.89 -0.42
N ILE A 395 -18.03 18.33 0.54
CA ILE A 395 -18.52 17.49 1.63
C ILE A 395 -19.86 16.90 1.20
N ALA A 396 -19.98 15.58 1.29
CA ALA A 396 -21.22 14.87 1.04
C ALA A 396 -22.28 15.22 2.11
N ASP A 397 -23.47 15.61 1.68
CA ASP A 397 -24.61 15.92 2.55
C ASP A 397 -25.94 15.60 1.85
N GLU A 398 -27.07 16.05 2.40
CA GLU A 398 -28.40 15.79 1.84
C GLU A 398 -28.59 16.38 0.43
N ASN A 399 -27.87 17.46 0.09
CA ASN A 399 -27.98 18.19 -1.16
C ASN A 399 -26.75 17.98 -2.08
N ASN A 400 -25.69 17.36 -1.60
CA ASN A 400 -24.46 17.12 -2.34
C ASN A 400 -24.17 15.61 -2.41
N PHE A 401 -24.23 15.05 -3.61
CA PHE A 401 -23.98 13.65 -3.88
C PHE A 401 -22.64 13.48 -4.61
N LEU A 402 -21.81 12.56 -4.13
CA LEU A 402 -20.53 12.22 -4.75
C LEU A 402 -20.67 10.97 -5.61
N LEU A 403 -19.91 10.90 -6.71
CA LEU A 403 -19.91 9.76 -7.62
C LEU A 403 -19.69 8.42 -6.88
N GLU A 404 -18.72 8.39 -5.97
CA GLU A 404 -18.38 7.18 -5.22
C GLU A 404 -19.55 6.66 -4.40
N GLU A 405 -20.18 7.51 -3.58
CA GLU A 405 -21.29 7.03 -2.73
C GLU A 405 -22.53 6.65 -3.55
N VAL A 406 -22.78 7.34 -4.65
CA VAL A 406 -23.84 6.95 -5.59
C VAL A 406 -23.55 5.56 -6.15
N GLY A 407 -22.36 5.33 -6.66
CA GLY A 407 -21.97 4.01 -7.17
C GLY A 407 -21.98 2.91 -6.12
N PHE A 408 -21.52 3.19 -4.89
CA PHE A 408 -21.54 2.24 -3.77
C PHE A 408 -22.96 1.88 -3.36
N SER A 409 -23.84 2.86 -3.32
CA SER A 409 -25.26 2.63 -3.01
C SER A 409 -25.95 1.80 -4.09
N LEU A 410 -25.68 2.11 -5.37
CA LEU A 410 -26.23 1.36 -6.50
C LEU A 410 -25.70 -0.08 -6.53
N ALA A 411 -24.43 -0.31 -6.22
CA ALA A 411 -23.85 -1.65 -6.10
C ALA A 411 -24.61 -2.55 -5.09
N SER A 412 -25.20 -1.94 -4.06
CA SER A 412 -26.00 -2.66 -3.05
C SER A 412 -27.34 -3.17 -3.58
N LEU A 413 -27.84 -2.64 -4.70
CA LEU A 413 -29.13 -3.01 -5.29
C LEU A 413 -29.10 -4.31 -6.09
N PHE A 414 -27.93 -4.76 -6.53
CA PHE A 414 -27.81 -5.94 -7.37
C PHE A 414 -27.92 -7.22 -6.56
N ASP A 415 -28.53 -8.27 -7.18
CA ASP A 415 -28.63 -9.59 -6.53
C ASP A 415 -27.26 -10.22 -6.27
N ASN A 416 -26.27 -9.90 -7.11
CA ASN A 416 -24.91 -10.37 -6.93
C ASN A 416 -24.18 -9.55 -5.86
N VAL A 417 -23.89 -10.19 -4.72
CA VAL A 417 -23.14 -9.58 -3.59
C VAL A 417 -21.72 -9.16 -3.98
N ASP A 418 -21.20 -9.67 -5.08
CA ASP A 418 -19.86 -9.34 -5.55
C ASP A 418 -19.69 -7.83 -5.79
N TYR A 419 -20.72 -7.14 -6.24
CA TYR A 419 -20.64 -5.69 -6.43
C TYR A 419 -20.45 -4.94 -5.09
N SER A 420 -21.18 -5.34 -4.04
CA SER A 420 -20.98 -4.79 -2.70
C SER A 420 -19.63 -5.17 -2.09
N THR A 421 -19.13 -6.37 -2.39
CA THR A 421 -17.78 -6.81 -1.99
C THR A 421 -16.71 -6.00 -2.73
N MET A 422 -16.90 -5.74 -4.03
CA MET A 422 -15.99 -4.92 -4.85
C MET A 422 -15.84 -3.50 -4.31
N VAL A 423 -16.90 -2.90 -3.76
CA VAL A 423 -16.85 -1.59 -3.08
C VAL A 423 -15.77 -1.54 -1.99
N LYS A 424 -15.60 -2.63 -1.25
CA LYS A 424 -14.62 -2.74 -0.16
C LYS A 424 -13.27 -3.29 -0.60
N LYS A 425 -13.25 -4.16 -1.59
CA LYS A 425 -12.03 -4.80 -2.08
C LYS A 425 -11.26 -3.92 -3.07
N GLU A 426 -11.95 -3.40 -4.07
CA GLU A 426 -11.32 -2.78 -5.24
C GLU A 426 -12.30 -1.80 -5.92
N SER A 427 -12.74 -0.79 -5.17
CA SER A 427 -13.75 0.18 -5.64
C SER A 427 -13.40 0.83 -6.99
N GLY A 428 -12.12 0.94 -7.32
CA GLY A 428 -11.65 1.41 -8.63
C GLY A 428 -12.16 0.60 -9.82
N LYS A 429 -12.48 -0.69 -9.63
CA LYS A 429 -13.06 -1.54 -10.69
C LYS A 429 -14.47 -1.12 -11.10
N LEU A 430 -15.21 -0.46 -10.22
CA LEU A 430 -16.53 0.08 -10.56
C LEU A 430 -16.48 1.12 -11.69
N TRP A 431 -15.32 1.76 -11.88
CA TRP A 431 -15.09 2.84 -12.85
C TRP A 431 -14.04 2.50 -13.91
N GLU A 432 -13.53 1.26 -13.92
CA GLU A 432 -12.39 0.87 -14.73
C GLU A 432 -12.64 1.00 -16.23
N ASP A 433 -13.84 0.61 -16.65
CA ASP A 433 -14.28 0.70 -18.06
C ASP A 433 -15.75 1.10 -18.12
N VAL A 434 -16.02 2.34 -18.55
CA VAL A 434 -17.37 2.88 -18.66
C VAL A 434 -18.24 2.19 -19.72
N THR A 435 -17.66 1.33 -20.55
CA THR A 435 -18.36 0.58 -21.59
C THR A 435 -18.73 -0.84 -21.18
N ARG A 436 -18.30 -1.29 -20.00
CA ARG A 436 -18.45 -2.67 -19.53
C ARG A 436 -19.02 -2.75 -18.11
N GLN A 437 -19.44 -3.96 -17.74
CA GLN A 437 -19.80 -4.29 -16.37
C GLN A 437 -18.54 -4.21 -15.45
N PRO A 438 -18.68 -3.75 -14.21
CA PRO A 438 -19.93 -3.41 -13.51
C PRO A 438 -20.50 -2.01 -13.81
N TYR A 439 -19.74 -1.10 -14.44
CA TYR A 439 -20.16 0.28 -14.64
C TYR A 439 -21.50 0.42 -15.36
N THR A 440 -21.69 -0.30 -16.49
CA THR A 440 -22.92 -0.24 -17.27
C THR A 440 -24.15 -0.80 -16.55
N ASP A 441 -23.94 -1.67 -15.56
CA ASP A 441 -25.04 -2.14 -14.71
C ASP A 441 -25.47 -1.05 -13.71
N LEU A 442 -24.52 -0.30 -13.15
CA LEU A 442 -24.78 0.75 -12.17
C LEU A 442 -25.39 1.99 -12.81
N PHE A 443 -24.86 2.42 -13.95
CA PHE A 443 -25.22 3.66 -14.64
C PHE A 443 -25.75 3.37 -16.03
N ASN A 444 -27.06 3.38 -16.16
CA ASN A 444 -27.79 3.14 -17.40
C ASN A 444 -29.16 3.84 -17.38
N GLN A 445 -29.89 3.77 -18.47
CA GLN A 445 -31.19 4.44 -18.63
C GLN A 445 -32.26 4.06 -17.58
N ASN A 446 -32.11 2.93 -16.88
CA ASN A 446 -33.02 2.50 -15.81
C ASN A 446 -32.59 3.02 -14.43
N THR A 447 -31.50 3.77 -14.35
CA THR A 447 -31.00 4.37 -13.12
C THR A 447 -31.52 5.81 -13.02
N SER A 448 -32.71 5.99 -12.42
CA SER A 448 -33.34 7.29 -12.21
C SER A 448 -32.78 8.02 -10.98
N ALA A 449 -32.92 9.36 -10.93
CA ALA A 449 -32.57 10.16 -9.76
C ALA A 449 -33.26 9.66 -8.49
N ASN A 450 -34.54 9.30 -8.57
CA ASN A 450 -35.32 8.79 -7.44
C ASN A 450 -34.77 7.49 -6.88
N LYS A 451 -34.36 6.58 -7.77
CA LYS A 451 -33.71 5.32 -7.38
C LYS A 451 -32.37 5.58 -6.68
N ILE A 452 -31.57 6.52 -7.19
CA ILE A 452 -30.31 6.94 -6.58
C ILE A 452 -30.55 7.53 -5.19
N ILE A 453 -31.49 8.46 -5.05
CA ILE A 453 -31.81 9.11 -3.77
C ILE A 453 -32.19 8.06 -2.72
N LYS A 454 -33.05 7.11 -3.09
CA LYS A 454 -33.53 6.05 -2.18
C LYS A 454 -32.38 5.11 -1.78
N ALA A 455 -31.59 4.65 -2.73
CA ALA A 455 -30.44 3.77 -2.47
C ALA A 455 -29.41 4.45 -1.57
N LEU A 456 -29.08 5.71 -1.87
CA LEU A 456 -28.09 6.46 -1.12
C LEU A 456 -28.54 6.78 0.31
N LYS A 457 -29.82 7.08 0.52
CA LYS A 457 -30.37 7.27 1.88
C LYS A 457 -30.22 6.00 2.73
N ILE A 458 -30.51 4.82 2.15
CA ILE A 458 -30.31 3.54 2.85
C ILE A 458 -28.83 3.33 3.15
N TYR A 459 -27.96 3.50 2.16
CA TYR A 459 -26.52 3.29 2.31
C TYR A 459 -25.91 4.22 3.37
N ARG A 460 -26.24 5.51 3.33
CA ARG A 460 -25.80 6.51 4.32
C ARG A 460 -26.30 6.20 5.73
N TYR A 461 -27.55 5.76 5.87
CA TYR A 461 -28.12 5.38 7.17
C TYR A 461 -27.35 4.21 7.77
N VAL A 462 -27.14 3.14 7.00
CA VAL A 462 -26.41 1.95 7.45
C VAL A 462 -24.96 2.30 7.79
N SER A 463 -24.28 3.07 6.92
CA SER A 463 -22.89 3.49 7.15
C SER A 463 -22.76 4.29 8.44
N LYS A 464 -23.61 5.31 8.63
CA LYS A 464 -23.60 6.14 9.84
C LYS A 464 -23.86 5.31 11.11
N LYS A 465 -24.85 4.41 11.09
CA LYS A 465 -25.17 3.56 12.24
C LYS A 465 -24.00 2.65 12.60
N MET A 466 -23.36 2.05 11.60
CA MET A 466 -22.19 1.17 11.82
C MET A 466 -20.96 1.96 12.26
N ASP A 467 -20.72 3.17 11.74
CA ASP A 467 -19.64 4.03 12.20
C ASP A 467 -19.84 4.43 13.68
N GLU A 468 -21.06 4.77 14.09
CA GLU A 468 -21.40 5.04 15.50
C GLU A 468 -21.11 3.82 16.39
N MET A 469 -21.47 2.62 15.94
CA MET A 469 -21.19 1.37 16.68
C MET A 469 -19.69 1.08 16.73
N ALA A 470 -18.97 1.31 15.66
CA ALA A 470 -17.51 1.13 15.60
C ALA A 470 -16.75 2.05 16.59
N LEU A 471 -17.25 3.27 16.81
CA LEU A 471 -16.68 4.20 17.79
C LEU A 471 -16.84 3.72 19.24
N LEU A 472 -17.86 2.89 19.51
CA LEU A 472 -18.18 2.36 20.84
C LEU A 472 -17.65 0.94 21.07
N SER A 473 -16.94 0.37 20.10
CA SER A 473 -16.47 -1.02 20.13
C SER A 473 -14.96 -1.08 19.89
N ASP A 474 -14.34 -2.18 20.32
CA ASP A 474 -12.91 -2.45 20.15
C ASP A 474 -12.69 -3.76 19.38
N GLY A 475 -11.45 -4.01 18.95
CA GLY A 475 -10.99 -5.25 18.36
C GLY A 475 -11.82 -5.69 17.14
N ARG A 476 -12.13 -6.99 17.10
CA ARG A 476 -12.86 -7.62 15.98
C ARG A 476 -14.24 -7.01 15.75
N GLU A 477 -14.95 -6.66 16.82
CA GLU A 477 -16.29 -6.07 16.72
C GLU A 477 -16.26 -4.71 16.02
N ARG A 478 -15.30 -3.86 16.38
CA ARG A 478 -15.04 -2.59 15.69
C ARG A 478 -14.77 -2.81 14.21
N SER A 479 -13.94 -3.82 13.88
CA SER A 479 -13.60 -4.13 12.48
C SER A 479 -14.82 -4.60 11.68
N ILE A 480 -15.72 -5.41 12.27
CA ILE A 480 -16.98 -5.83 11.63
C ILE A 480 -17.82 -4.61 11.26
N TYR A 481 -17.99 -3.67 12.19
CA TYR A 481 -18.78 -2.46 11.93
C TYR A 481 -18.13 -1.53 10.91
N ARG A 482 -16.82 -1.38 10.96
CA ARG A 482 -16.08 -0.50 10.03
C ARG A 482 -16.12 -0.99 8.58
N TYR A 483 -16.09 -2.29 8.37
CA TYR A 483 -15.99 -2.86 7.01
C TYR A 483 -17.30 -3.45 6.47
N GLY A 484 -18.31 -3.67 7.31
CA GLY A 484 -19.52 -4.38 6.95
C GLY A 484 -20.63 -3.56 6.27
N ASN A 485 -20.51 -2.23 6.22
CA ASN A 485 -21.62 -1.36 5.80
C ASN A 485 -22.13 -1.65 4.37
N SER A 486 -21.24 -1.88 3.39
CA SER A 486 -21.64 -2.21 2.01
C SER A 486 -22.39 -3.54 1.95
N PHE A 487 -21.92 -4.55 2.70
CA PHE A 487 -22.54 -5.85 2.78
C PHE A 487 -23.92 -5.80 3.45
N VAL A 488 -24.05 -5.12 4.61
CA VAL A 488 -25.34 -4.94 5.29
C VAL A 488 -26.32 -4.16 4.42
N SER A 489 -25.87 -3.11 3.76
CA SER A 489 -26.70 -2.35 2.81
C SER A 489 -27.22 -3.23 1.68
N HIS A 490 -26.37 -4.14 1.14
CA HIS A 490 -26.79 -5.11 0.14
C HIS A 490 -27.89 -6.04 0.69
N ILE A 491 -27.70 -6.65 1.87
CA ILE A 491 -28.70 -7.56 2.44
C ILE A 491 -30.03 -6.85 2.64
N ILE A 492 -30.03 -5.64 3.17
CA ILE A 492 -31.25 -4.82 3.35
C ILE A 492 -31.92 -4.58 2.00
N CYS A 493 -31.18 -4.12 0.98
CA CYS A 493 -31.72 -3.86 -0.36
C CYS A 493 -32.32 -5.10 -1.03
N GLN A 494 -31.83 -6.30 -0.73
CA GLN A 494 -32.41 -7.56 -1.23
C GLN A 494 -33.68 -7.98 -0.49
N LYS A 495 -33.84 -7.58 0.77
CA LYS A 495 -34.96 -8.00 1.64
C LYS A 495 -36.16 -7.07 1.64
N ILE A 496 -35.96 -5.82 1.28
CA ILE A 496 -37.05 -4.85 1.23
C ILE A 496 -37.96 -5.09 0.00
N ASN A 497 -39.20 -4.65 0.10
CA ASN A 497 -40.16 -4.73 -0.99
C ASN A 497 -39.62 -4.01 -2.23
N LYS A 498 -39.50 -4.75 -3.34
CA LYS A 498 -38.98 -4.22 -4.60
C LYS A 498 -39.78 -3.02 -5.14
N GLY A 499 -41.05 -2.88 -4.76
CA GLY A 499 -41.87 -1.72 -5.09
C GLY A 499 -41.33 -0.39 -4.55
N ILE A 500 -40.47 -0.42 -3.52
CA ILE A 500 -39.86 0.82 -2.95
C ILE A 500 -39.06 1.60 -4.00
N TRP A 501 -38.54 0.92 -5.02
CA TRP A 501 -37.75 1.54 -6.09
C TRP A 501 -38.60 2.28 -7.12
N ALA A 502 -39.93 2.10 -7.11
CA ALA A 502 -40.83 2.84 -7.97
C ALA A 502 -40.94 4.31 -7.51
N ASP A 503 -41.06 5.22 -8.48
CA ASP A 503 -41.12 6.67 -8.20
C ASP A 503 -42.31 7.04 -7.30
N SER A 504 -43.42 6.34 -7.45
CA SER A 504 -44.67 6.56 -6.73
C SER A 504 -44.87 5.71 -5.49
N TYR A 505 -43.79 5.19 -4.86
CA TYR A 505 -43.95 4.38 -3.67
C TYR A 505 -44.56 5.15 -2.49
N PRO A 506 -45.72 4.71 -1.98
CA PRO A 506 -46.37 5.42 -0.87
C PRO A 506 -45.61 5.15 0.45
N ASN A 507 -45.63 6.10 1.36
CA ASN A 507 -45.07 5.99 2.71
C ASN A 507 -43.57 5.75 2.80
N ILE A 508 -42.78 6.30 1.87
CA ILE A 508 -41.31 6.16 1.91
C ILE A 508 -40.71 6.74 3.21
N ASP A 509 -41.31 7.81 3.75
CA ASP A 509 -40.85 8.43 4.99
C ASP A 509 -41.07 7.50 6.21
N ASP A 510 -42.19 6.76 6.23
CA ASP A 510 -42.43 5.75 7.28
C ASP A 510 -41.40 4.61 7.21
N PHE A 511 -41.04 4.19 6.00
CA PHE A 511 -39.99 3.22 5.83
C PHE A 511 -38.67 3.72 6.44
N TYR A 512 -38.24 4.94 6.16
CA TYR A 512 -36.98 5.47 6.70
C TYR A 512 -37.00 5.67 8.21
N LYS A 513 -38.14 6.06 8.78
CA LYS A 513 -38.27 6.35 10.21
C LYS A 513 -38.45 5.10 11.07
N ASN A 514 -39.21 4.12 10.60
CA ASN A 514 -39.66 3.00 11.43
C ASN A 514 -39.11 1.64 10.97
N THR A 515 -39.04 1.39 9.66
CA THR A 515 -38.66 0.07 9.14
C THR A 515 -37.14 -0.07 8.96
N LEU A 516 -36.49 0.92 8.34
CA LEU A 516 -35.04 0.87 8.07
C LEU A 516 -34.19 0.75 9.34
N PRO A 517 -34.47 1.47 10.44
CA PRO A 517 -33.71 1.31 11.70
C PRO A 517 -33.73 -0.13 12.22
N THR A 518 -34.91 -0.73 12.27
CA THR A 518 -35.08 -2.12 12.75
C THR A 518 -34.37 -3.13 11.85
N LEU A 519 -34.46 -2.95 10.54
CA LEU A 519 -33.74 -3.81 9.58
C LEU A 519 -32.23 -3.69 9.74
N ALA A 520 -31.71 -2.45 9.87
CA ALA A 520 -30.29 -2.21 10.02
C ALA A 520 -29.75 -2.88 11.31
N GLU A 521 -30.40 -2.65 12.45
CA GLU A 521 -29.99 -3.27 13.72
C GLU A 521 -30.00 -4.80 13.65
N ASN A 522 -31.04 -5.38 13.07
CA ASN A 522 -31.16 -6.82 12.92
C ASN A 522 -30.05 -7.41 12.03
N TYR A 523 -29.81 -6.83 10.85
CA TYR A 523 -28.81 -7.38 9.93
C TYR A 523 -27.37 -7.08 10.34
N ILE A 524 -27.10 -6.00 11.04
CA ILE A 524 -25.79 -5.74 11.66
C ILE A 524 -25.49 -6.84 12.71
N LEU A 525 -26.46 -7.16 13.57
CA LEU A 525 -26.30 -8.21 14.58
C LEU A 525 -26.15 -9.60 13.93
N GLN A 526 -26.92 -9.89 12.88
CA GLN A 526 -26.78 -11.16 12.15
C GLN A 526 -25.42 -11.30 11.50
N LEU A 527 -24.90 -10.22 10.90
CA LEU A 527 -23.56 -10.21 10.31
C LEU A 527 -22.50 -10.51 11.37
N LYS A 528 -22.55 -9.80 12.51
CA LYS A 528 -21.62 -10.05 13.63
C LYS A 528 -21.65 -11.52 14.03
N ASN A 529 -22.82 -12.08 14.31
CA ASN A 529 -22.96 -13.46 14.77
C ASN A 529 -22.50 -14.49 13.72
N ALA A 530 -22.75 -14.21 12.42
CA ALA A 530 -22.31 -15.09 11.34
C ALA A 530 -20.79 -15.09 11.19
N ILE A 531 -20.15 -13.92 11.28
CA ILE A 531 -18.69 -13.81 11.20
C ILE A 531 -18.03 -14.46 12.41
N GLU A 532 -18.52 -14.22 13.63
CA GLU A 532 -17.97 -14.82 14.85
C GLU A 532 -18.08 -16.35 14.84
N ARG A 533 -19.14 -16.91 14.24
CA ARG A 533 -19.34 -18.34 14.16
C ARG A 533 -18.50 -19.02 13.06
N GLU A 534 -18.43 -18.43 11.87
CA GLU A 534 -17.86 -19.08 10.69
C GLU A 534 -16.41 -18.67 10.42
N TYR A 535 -15.97 -17.53 10.94
CA TYR A 535 -14.69 -16.90 10.64
C TYR A 535 -14.00 -16.35 11.90
N SER A 536 -14.06 -17.10 13.03
CA SER A 536 -13.52 -16.68 14.32
C SER A 536 -12.04 -16.30 14.27
N ASP A 537 -11.25 -16.96 13.42
CA ASP A 537 -9.81 -16.81 13.34
C ASP A 537 -9.36 -15.98 12.12
N SER A 538 -10.29 -15.63 11.22
CA SER A 538 -10.00 -14.84 10.02
C SER A 538 -9.90 -13.34 10.30
N MET A 539 -9.06 -12.63 9.57
CA MET A 539 -9.02 -11.16 9.57
C MET A 539 -10.30 -10.59 8.96
N ILE A 540 -11.05 -9.81 9.75
CA ILE A 540 -12.38 -9.30 9.38
C ILE A 540 -12.34 -8.49 8.08
N VAL A 541 -11.34 -7.64 7.93
CA VAL A 541 -11.17 -6.79 6.75
C VAL A 541 -11.12 -7.61 5.44
N TYR A 542 -10.51 -8.80 5.50
CA TYR A 542 -10.40 -9.68 4.33
C TYR A 542 -11.60 -10.61 4.18
N VAL A 543 -12.28 -10.98 5.26
CA VAL A 543 -13.57 -11.69 5.17
C VAL A 543 -14.56 -10.88 4.35
N LEU A 544 -14.72 -9.58 4.68
CA LEU A 544 -15.68 -8.68 4.03
C LEU A 544 -15.20 -8.14 2.67
N ARG A 545 -13.99 -8.48 2.25
CA ARG A 545 -13.41 -8.20 0.93
C ARG A 545 -13.26 -9.44 0.05
N ASN A 546 -13.60 -10.62 0.56
CA ASN A 546 -13.51 -11.88 -0.19
C ASN A 546 -14.85 -12.25 -0.80
N TYR A 547 -14.89 -12.40 -2.12
CA TYR A 547 -16.10 -12.73 -2.86
C TYR A 547 -16.77 -14.03 -2.39
N ASN A 548 -15.99 -15.09 -2.17
CA ASN A 548 -16.53 -16.38 -1.74
C ASN A 548 -17.09 -16.33 -0.32
N LYS A 549 -16.37 -15.67 0.60
CA LYS A 549 -16.81 -15.51 1.99
C LYS A 549 -18.07 -14.62 2.08
N CYS A 550 -18.13 -13.53 1.31
CA CYS A 550 -19.34 -12.70 1.24
C CYS A 550 -20.53 -13.44 0.61
N ARG A 551 -20.33 -14.27 -0.41
CA ARG A 551 -21.37 -15.15 -0.96
C ARG A 551 -21.86 -16.13 0.10
N HIS A 552 -20.96 -16.77 0.86
CA HIS A 552 -21.31 -17.66 1.96
C HIS A 552 -22.07 -16.92 3.08
N LEU A 553 -21.58 -15.77 3.56
CA LEU A 553 -22.27 -14.95 4.55
C LEU A 553 -23.69 -14.57 4.08
N LYS A 554 -23.85 -14.22 2.81
CA LYS A 554 -25.19 -13.96 2.24
C LYS A 554 -26.13 -15.15 2.40
N THR A 555 -25.67 -16.39 2.16
CA THR A 555 -26.51 -17.59 2.33
C THR A 555 -26.92 -17.84 3.78
N LEU A 556 -26.12 -17.41 4.73
CA LEU A 556 -26.42 -17.53 6.17
C LEU A 556 -27.43 -16.51 6.68
N MET A 557 -27.58 -15.39 5.95
CA MET A 557 -28.43 -14.25 6.34
C MET A 557 -29.69 -14.15 5.45
N THR A 558 -29.85 -15.02 4.48
CA THR A 558 -31.03 -15.13 3.63
C THR A 558 -31.95 -16.24 4.07
#